data_1aee577ad2ade713dabe51bd2ac9808b
#
_entry.id   1aee577ad2ade713dabe51bd2ac9808b
#
_cell.length_a   1.000
_cell.length_b   1.000
_cell.length_c   1.000
_cell.angle_alpha   90.00
_cell.angle_beta   90.00
_cell.angle_gamma   90.00
#
_symmetry.space_group_name_H-M   'P 1'
#
loop_
_entity.id
_entity.type
_entity.pdbx_description
1 polymer ?
#
loop_
_entity_poly.entity_id
_entity_poly.type
_entity_poly.pdbx_seq_one_letter_code
_entity_poly.pdbx_strand_id
1 'polypeptide(L)' 'MPYSTNDALPASIQRRLPPHAQDIYRAAFNHAFAAHIGDPRQEAAAHRIAWAAVKRSYLKVGDSWVKRETRH' A
#
# COMPACT_ATOMS: atom_id res chain seq x y z
N MET A 1 -7.84 -12.03 -2.21
CA MET A 1 -6.90 -12.25 -3.33
C MET A 1 -5.91 -11.11 -3.43
N PRO A 2 -4.64 -11.41 -3.54
CA PRO A 2 -3.67 -10.34 -3.83
C PRO A 2 -3.99 -9.65 -5.15
N TYR A 3 -3.45 -8.48 -5.32
CA TYR A 3 -3.75 -7.65 -6.49
C TYR A 3 -2.67 -7.86 -7.55
N SER A 4 -3.07 -8.19 -8.76
CA SER A 4 -2.12 -8.42 -9.85
C SER A 4 -1.68 -7.13 -10.52
N THR A 5 -2.52 -6.09 -10.45
CA THR A 5 -2.19 -4.79 -11.03
C THR A 5 -2.75 -3.69 -10.14
N ASN A 6 -2.32 -2.46 -10.39
CA ASN A 6 -2.85 -1.33 -9.63
C ASN A 6 -4.34 -1.11 -9.88
N ASP A 7 -4.80 -1.47 -11.07
CA ASP A 7 -6.22 -1.35 -11.39
C ASP A 7 -7.10 -2.26 -10.53
N ALA A 8 -6.51 -3.30 -9.97
CA ALA A 8 -7.24 -4.21 -9.09
C ALA A 8 -7.36 -3.69 -7.67
N LEU A 9 -6.60 -2.66 -7.32
CA LEU A 9 -6.67 -2.08 -5.98
C LEU A 9 -8.05 -1.46 -5.74
N PRO A 10 -8.48 -1.38 -4.47
CA PRO A 10 -9.74 -0.69 -4.16
C PRO A 10 -9.74 0.73 -4.70
N ALA A 11 -10.89 1.19 -5.13
CA ALA A 11 -11.00 2.52 -5.72
C ALA A 11 -10.51 3.62 -4.79
N SER A 12 -10.75 3.46 -3.49
CA SER A 12 -10.31 4.47 -2.52
C SER A 12 -8.79 4.58 -2.48
N ILE A 13 -8.09 3.46 -2.66
CA ILE A 13 -6.63 3.47 -2.69
C ILE A 13 -6.14 4.13 -3.98
N GLN A 14 -6.76 3.77 -5.10
CA GLN A 14 -6.38 4.36 -6.38
C GLN A 14 -6.54 5.87 -6.38
N ARG A 15 -7.61 6.37 -5.77
CA ARG A 15 -7.86 7.80 -5.73
C ARG A 15 -6.89 8.55 -4.82
N ARG A 16 -6.43 7.90 -3.76
CA ARG A 16 -5.60 8.57 -2.77
C ARG A 16 -4.11 8.55 -3.11
N LEU A 17 -3.67 7.52 -3.81
CA LEU A 17 -2.25 7.30 -4.02
C LEU A 17 -1.85 7.57 -5.46
N PRO A 18 -0.75 8.29 -5.69
CA PRO A 18 -0.19 8.38 -7.04
C PRO A 18 0.31 7.01 -7.49
N PRO A 19 0.53 6.83 -8.81
CA PRO A 19 0.85 5.51 -9.36
C PRO A 19 2.01 4.79 -8.68
N HIS A 20 3.10 5.49 -8.40
CA HIS A 20 4.24 4.85 -7.76
C HIS A 20 3.91 4.39 -6.33
N ALA A 21 3.13 5.20 -5.61
CA ALA A 21 2.69 4.81 -4.28
C ALA A 21 1.75 3.61 -4.34
N GLN A 22 0.94 3.51 -5.39
CA GLN A 22 0.10 2.33 -5.59
C GLN A 22 0.96 1.09 -5.80
N ASP A 23 2.06 1.21 -6.54
CA ASP A 23 2.99 0.09 -6.73
C ASP A 23 3.53 -0.39 -5.38
N ILE A 24 3.91 0.55 -4.52
CA ILE A 24 4.43 0.21 -3.20
C ILE A 24 3.37 -0.49 -2.36
N TYR A 25 2.16 0.06 -2.36
CA TYR A 25 1.05 -0.52 -1.62
C TYR A 25 0.76 -1.94 -2.09
N ARG A 26 0.66 -2.10 -3.41
CA ARG A 26 0.33 -3.40 -3.99
C ARG A 26 1.37 -4.45 -3.67
N ALA A 27 2.65 -4.12 -3.85
CA ALA A 27 3.72 -5.06 -3.58
C ALA A 27 3.76 -5.46 -2.11
N ALA A 28 3.64 -4.50 -1.21
CA ALA A 28 3.68 -4.77 0.21
C ALA A 28 2.44 -5.56 0.66
N PHE A 29 1.27 -5.21 0.11
CA PHE A 29 0.04 -5.93 0.43
C PHE A 29 0.15 -7.39 0.01
N ASN A 30 0.57 -7.63 -1.22
CA ASN A 30 0.66 -8.99 -1.74
C ASN A 30 1.65 -9.83 -0.93
N HIS A 31 2.78 -9.24 -0.58
CA HIS A 31 3.79 -9.94 0.21
C HIS A 31 3.25 -10.30 1.60
N ALA A 32 2.64 -9.33 2.26
CA ALA A 32 2.11 -9.55 3.60
C ALA A 32 0.93 -10.52 3.58
N PHE A 33 0.09 -10.43 2.56
CA PHE A 33 -1.05 -11.33 2.43
C PHE A 33 -0.59 -12.78 2.34
N ALA A 34 0.44 -13.03 1.53
CA ALA A 34 1.00 -14.37 1.39
C ALA A 34 1.65 -14.85 2.68
N ALA A 35 2.30 -13.94 3.42
CA ALA A 35 2.98 -14.30 4.65
C ALA A 35 2.02 -14.62 5.79
N HIS A 36 0.76 -14.20 5.70
CA HIS A 36 -0.23 -14.40 6.76
C HIS A 36 -1.32 -15.40 6.36
N ILE A 37 -1.01 -16.32 5.46
CA ILE A 37 -1.98 -17.33 5.05
C ILE A 37 -2.45 -18.11 6.28
N GLY A 38 -3.77 -18.27 6.39
CA GLY A 38 -4.35 -19.00 7.50
C GLY A 38 -4.66 -18.14 8.71
N ASP A 39 -4.22 -16.89 8.71
CA ASP A 39 -4.49 -15.96 9.80
C ASP A 39 -5.88 -15.36 9.60
N PRO A 40 -6.77 -15.41 10.62
CA PRO A 40 -8.08 -14.76 10.50
C PRO A 40 -8.00 -13.27 10.18
N ARG A 41 -6.86 -12.64 10.47
CA ARG A 41 -6.66 -11.21 10.21
C ARG A 41 -5.76 -10.97 9.01
N GLN A 42 -5.66 -11.93 8.12
CA GLN A 42 -4.76 -11.86 6.97
C GLN A 42 -4.92 -10.56 6.18
N GLU A 43 -6.14 -10.21 5.84
CA GLU A 43 -6.39 -9.03 5.04
C GLU A 43 -6.10 -7.74 5.81
N ALA A 44 -6.52 -7.69 7.07
CA ALA A 44 -6.28 -6.51 7.90
C ALA A 44 -4.78 -6.29 8.12
N ALA A 45 -4.05 -7.37 8.37
CA ALA A 45 -2.60 -7.27 8.55
C ALA A 45 -1.92 -6.79 7.27
N ALA A 46 -2.33 -7.33 6.12
CA ALA A 46 -1.75 -6.93 4.84
C ALA A 46 -2.01 -5.45 4.57
N HIS A 47 -3.22 -4.99 4.85
CA HIS A 47 -3.58 -3.59 4.65
C HIS A 47 -2.71 -2.66 5.51
N ARG A 48 -2.55 -3.01 6.79
CA ARG A 48 -1.74 -2.21 7.71
C ARG A 48 -0.28 -2.15 7.27
N ILE A 49 0.25 -3.30 6.86
CA ILE A 49 1.64 -3.38 6.42
C ILE A 49 1.84 -2.60 5.11
N ALA A 50 0.86 -2.67 4.21
CA ALA A 50 0.93 -1.94 2.95
C ALA A 50 0.97 -0.43 3.20
N TRP A 51 0.12 0.08 4.09
CA TRP A 51 0.14 1.50 4.42
C TRP A 51 1.44 1.92 5.08
N ALA A 52 1.99 1.06 5.95
CA ALA A 52 3.28 1.35 6.57
C ALA A 52 4.38 1.49 5.52
N ALA A 53 4.34 0.64 4.50
CA ALA A 53 5.32 0.71 3.42
C ALA A 53 5.19 2.00 2.62
N VAL A 54 3.96 2.42 2.32
CA VAL A 54 3.72 3.68 1.62
C VAL A 54 4.26 4.84 2.44
N LYS A 55 4.01 4.84 3.73
CA LYS A 55 4.42 5.95 4.61
C LYS A 55 5.92 6.10 4.74
N ARG A 56 6.68 5.08 4.40
CA ARG A 56 8.14 5.20 4.40
C ARG A 56 8.63 6.10 3.27
N SER A 57 7.92 6.12 2.15
CA SER A 57 8.34 6.84 0.96
C SER A 57 7.48 8.05 0.65
N TYR A 58 6.30 8.13 1.24
CA TYR A 58 5.35 9.20 0.99
C TYR A 58 4.85 9.77 2.29
N LEU A 59 4.45 11.03 2.25
CA LEU A 59 3.78 11.63 3.39
C LEU A 59 2.51 12.31 2.93
N LYS A 60 1.54 12.40 3.83
CA LYS A 60 0.28 13.00 3.53
C LYS A 60 0.36 14.49 3.77
N VAL A 61 0.03 15.29 2.76
CA VAL A 61 -0.03 16.74 2.85
C VAL A 61 -1.44 17.15 2.46
N GLY A 62 -2.23 17.58 3.44
CA GLY A 62 -3.65 17.79 3.20
C GLY A 62 -4.31 16.49 2.82
N ASP A 63 -4.92 16.46 1.65
CA ASP A 63 -5.58 15.26 1.15
C ASP A 63 -4.74 14.48 0.15
N SER A 64 -3.48 14.89 -0.05
CA SER A 64 -2.63 14.31 -1.08
C SER A 64 -1.46 13.58 -0.45
N TRP A 65 -1.00 12.53 -1.13
CA TRP A 65 0.21 11.83 -0.76
C TRP A 65 1.32 12.26 -1.69
N VAL A 66 2.40 12.78 -1.12
CA VAL A 66 3.53 13.28 -1.90
C VAL A 66 4.79 12.53 -1.50
N LYS A 67 5.68 12.36 -2.46
CA LYS A 67 6.90 11.64 -2.23
C LYS A 67 7.79 12.39 -1.23
N ARG A 68 8.30 11.65 -0.25
CA ARG A 68 9.23 12.24 0.71
C ARG A 68 10.53 12.58 0.01
N GLU A 69 11.10 13.71 0.37
CA GLU A 69 12.46 14.01 -0.06
C GLU A 69 13.42 13.12 0.68
N THR A 70 14.28 12.46 -0.08
CA THR A 70 15.28 11.59 0.51
C THR A 70 16.51 12.42 0.86
N ARG A 71 17.00 12.21 2.07
CA ARG A 71 18.20 12.92 2.56
C ARG A 71 19.25 11.90 2.89
N HIS A 72 20.46 12.21 2.58
CA HIS A 72 21.59 11.32 2.84
C HIS A 72 22.67 12.00 3.63
#